data_c6b44596d356b6e4e69685eb16ea6761
#
_entry.id   c6b44596d356b6e4e69685eb16ea6761
#
_cell.length_a   1.000
_cell.length_b   1.000
_cell.length_c   1.000
_cell.angle_alpha   90.00
_cell.angle_beta   90.00
_cell.angle_gamma   90.00
#
_symmetry.space_group_name_H-M   'P 1'
#
loop_
_entity.id
_entity.type
_entity.pdbx_description
1 polymer ?
#
loop_
_entity_poly.entity_id
_entity_poly.type
_entity_poly.pdbx_seq_one_letter_code
_entity_poly.pdbx_strand_id
1 'polypeptide(L)'
;MIAAVTGREVPPPPGLPIDVGAVVCNVSTTVAVYDAVQKNKPLIERVVTVTGRQMEAPKNLLVRFGTPVAVLLEAAGGVPAGDVKVLNGGPMMGRAMSNLASPVVKGCSGITVLGGAAALRGRESSCIKCAKCVSACPMGLEPYLMAKLSRRKLWELLEAEWVTNCIECGCCQFTCPADIPL
;
A
#
# COMPACT_ATOMS: atom_id res chain seq x y z
N MET A 1 9.15 0.89 -10.61
CA MET A 1 8.42 1.03 -11.89
C MET A 1 9.27 1.77 -12.94
N ILE A 2 9.70 3.02 -12.72
CA ILE A 2 10.51 3.78 -13.69
C ILE A 2 11.80 3.02 -14.04
N ALA A 3 12.55 2.57 -13.04
CA ALA A 3 13.78 1.80 -13.26
C ALA A 3 13.54 0.52 -14.06
N ALA A 4 12.43 -0.20 -13.79
CA ALA A 4 12.09 -1.42 -14.51
C ALA A 4 11.74 -1.20 -15.99
N VAL A 5 11.21 -0.02 -16.35
CA VAL A 5 10.79 0.30 -17.73
C VAL A 5 11.88 1.05 -18.49
N THR A 6 12.60 1.94 -17.84
CA THR A 6 13.54 2.88 -18.49
C THR A 6 15.00 2.61 -18.17
N GLY A 7 15.30 1.76 -17.19
CA GLY A 7 16.65 1.56 -16.65
C GLY A 7 17.20 2.74 -15.85
N ARG A 8 16.37 3.79 -15.62
CA ARG A 8 16.78 5.00 -14.90
C ARG A 8 16.25 4.95 -13.47
N GLU A 9 17.09 5.23 -12.50
CA GLU A 9 16.71 5.34 -11.10
C GLU A 9 16.34 6.77 -10.73
N VAL A 10 15.19 6.94 -10.05
CA VAL A 10 14.81 8.23 -9.49
C VAL A 10 15.73 8.52 -8.31
N PRO A 11 16.33 9.74 -8.23
CA PRO A 11 17.17 10.10 -7.09
C PRO A 11 16.40 9.97 -5.77
N PRO A 12 17.13 9.69 -4.65
CA PRO A 12 16.48 9.69 -3.33
C PRO A 12 15.83 11.03 -3.02
N PRO A 13 14.85 11.06 -2.09
CA PRO A 13 14.18 12.30 -1.72
C PRO A 13 15.18 13.44 -1.40
N PRO A 14 14.91 14.65 -1.92
CA PRO A 14 13.67 15.15 -2.54
C PRO A 14 13.54 14.88 -4.06
N GLY A 15 14.31 13.96 -4.65
CA GLY A 15 14.26 13.65 -6.07
C GLY A 15 12.86 13.20 -6.53
N LEU A 16 12.50 13.59 -7.76
CA LEU A 16 11.20 13.31 -8.36
C LEU A 16 11.36 12.54 -9.69
N PRO A 17 10.32 11.82 -10.13
CA PRO A 17 10.33 11.16 -11.44
C PRO A 17 10.70 12.06 -12.61
N ILE A 18 10.37 13.35 -12.54
CA ILE A 18 10.68 14.33 -13.58
C ILE A 18 12.19 14.53 -13.77
N ASP A 19 13.00 14.33 -12.71
CA ASP A 19 14.46 14.50 -12.77
C ASP A 19 15.11 13.47 -13.69
N VAL A 20 14.43 12.35 -13.93
CA VAL A 20 14.85 11.32 -14.89
C VAL A 20 14.03 11.34 -16.18
N GLY A 21 13.29 12.43 -16.43
CA GLY A 21 12.49 12.63 -17.63
C GLY A 21 11.24 11.73 -17.69
N ALA A 22 10.68 11.34 -16.55
CA ALA A 22 9.52 10.47 -16.47
C ALA A 22 8.35 11.13 -15.73
N VAL A 23 7.13 10.87 -16.21
CA VAL A 23 5.89 11.22 -15.51
C VAL A 23 5.09 9.95 -15.28
N VAL A 24 4.71 9.67 -14.03
CA VAL A 24 3.94 8.49 -13.66
C VAL A 24 2.51 8.90 -13.36
N CYS A 25 1.56 8.38 -14.15
CA CYS A 25 0.13 8.63 -13.98
C CYS A 25 -0.61 7.33 -13.71
N ASN A 26 -1.58 7.37 -12.79
CA ASN A 26 -2.51 6.27 -12.62
C ASN A 26 -3.42 6.15 -13.84
N VAL A 27 -3.64 4.93 -14.34
CA VAL A 27 -4.46 4.68 -15.55
C VAL A 27 -5.87 5.27 -15.40
N SER A 28 -6.55 5.07 -14.28
CA SER A 28 -7.89 5.65 -14.05
C SER A 28 -7.88 7.17 -14.05
N THR A 29 -6.80 7.79 -13.58
CA THR A 29 -6.63 9.26 -13.64
C THR A 29 -6.47 9.73 -15.07
N THR A 30 -5.68 9.02 -15.89
CA THR A 30 -5.49 9.35 -17.31
C THR A 30 -6.81 9.26 -18.08
N VAL A 31 -7.61 8.22 -17.84
CA VAL A 31 -8.96 8.08 -18.42
C VAL A 31 -9.86 9.23 -17.99
N ALA A 32 -9.84 9.59 -16.70
CA ALA A 32 -10.65 10.70 -16.19
C ALA A 32 -10.25 12.06 -16.80
N VAL A 33 -8.96 12.30 -17.04
CA VAL A 33 -8.47 13.49 -17.75
C VAL A 33 -8.99 13.51 -19.19
N TYR A 34 -8.90 12.39 -19.90
CA TYR A 34 -9.45 12.26 -21.24
C TYR A 34 -10.96 12.56 -21.27
N ASP A 35 -11.73 11.95 -20.36
CA ASP A 35 -13.18 12.17 -20.28
C ASP A 35 -13.52 13.63 -19.95
N ALA A 36 -12.75 14.27 -19.07
CA ALA A 36 -12.96 15.68 -18.73
C ALA A 36 -12.66 16.61 -19.92
N VAL A 37 -11.55 16.39 -20.63
CA VAL A 37 -11.11 17.28 -21.72
C VAL A 37 -11.90 17.05 -23.00
N GLN A 38 -12.15 15.78 -23.36
CA GLN A 38 -12.78 15.43 -24.63
C GLN A 38 -14.31 15.35 -24.56
N LYS A 39 -14.87 14.98 -23.41
CA LYS A 39 -16.30 14.72 -23.25
C LYS A 39 -16.99 15.67 -22.27
N ASN A 40 -16.28 16.65 -21.70
CA ASN A 40 -16.78 17.53 -20.63
C ASN A 40 -17.41 16.76 -19.45
N LYS A 41 -16.97 15.51 -19.21
CA LYS A 41 -17.48 14.66 -18.14
C LYS A 41 -16.66 14.91 -16.86
N PRO A 42 -17.26 15.45 -15.77
CA PRO A 42 -16.56 15.62 -14.52
C PRO A 42 -16.28 14.26 -13.86
N LEU A 43 -15.20 14.18 -13.06
CA LEU A 43 -14.84 13.00 -12.30
C LEU A 43 -15.74 12.89 -11.06
N ILE A 44 -16.84 12.15 -11.17
CA ILE A 44 -17.83 11.90 -10.09
C ILE A 44 -17.89 10.44 -9.67
N GLU A 45 -17.25 9.56 -10.42
CA GLU A 45 -17.25 8.11 -10.19
C GLU A 45 -15.90 7.52 -10.63
N ARG A 46 -15.60 6.35 -10.13
CA ARG A 46 -14.41 5.59 -10.56
C ARG A 46 -14.61 4.10 -10.39
N VAL A 47 -13.78 3.32 -11.08
CA VAL A 47 -13.71 1.87 -10.84
C VAL A 47 -12.92 1.63 -9.55
N VAL A 48 -13.51 0.86 -8.63
CA VAL A 48 -12.91 0.41 -7.38
C VAL A 48 -12.90 -1.11 -7.38
N THR A 49 -11.72 -1.70 -7.18
CA THR A 49 -11.57 -3.15 -7.06
C THR A 49 -11.83 -3.57 -5.63
N VAL A 50 -12.79 -4.45 -5.40
CA VAL A 50 -13.00 -5.11 -4.11
C VAL A 50 -12.44 -6.52 -4.20
N THR A 51 -11.46 -6.86 -3.37
CA THR A 51 -10.75 -8.13 -3.44
C THR A 51 -10.29 -8.60 -2.06
N GLY A 52 -9.97 -9.87 -1.98
CA GLY A 52 -9.47 -10.54 -0.79
C GLY A 52 -9.53 -12.04 -0.96
N ARG A 53 -8.57 -12.76 -0.39
CA ARG A 53 -8.50 -14.23 -0.57
C ARG A 53 -9.75 -14.95 -0.06
N GLN A 54 -10.47 -14.37 0.91
CA GLN A 54 -11.65 -14.94 1.53
C GLN A 54 -12.96 -14.25 1.11
N MET A 55 -12.89 -13.33 0.14
CA MET A 55 -14.09 -12.72 -0.42
C MET A 55 -14.85 -13.73 -1.29
N GLU A 56 -16.17 -13.78 -1.15
CA GLU A 56 -17.03 -14.68 -1.91
C GLU A 56 -17.08 -14.30 -3.39
N ALA A 57 -17.23 -13.03 -3.69
CA ALA A 57 -17.39 -12.51 -5.05
C ALA A 57 -16.51 -11.27 -5.31
N PRO A 58 -15.16 -11.43 -5.39
CA PRO A 58 -14.28 -10.31 -5.74
C PRO A 58 -14.65 -9.72 -7.08
N LYS A 59 -14.72 -8.39 -7.17
CA LYS A 59 -15.13 -7.72 -8.43
C LYS A 59 -14.64 -6.28 -8.52
N ASN A 60 -14.73 -5.74 -9.74
CA ASN A 60 -14.56 -4.33 -10.02
C ASN A 60 -15.94 -3.65 -10.05
N LEU A 61 -16.10 -2.58 -9.32
CA LEU A 61 -17.34 -1.82 -9.21
C LEU A 61 -17.14 -0.40 -9.72
N LEU A 62 -18.04 0.09 -10.57
CA LEU A 62 -18.11 1.52 -10.90
C LEU A 62 -18.88 2.21 -9.77
N VAL A 63 -18.18 3.05 -9.01
CA VAL A 63 -18.68 3.61 -7.74
C VAL A 63 -18.66 5.13 -7.80
N ARG A 64 -19.77 5.76 -7.41
CA ARG A 64 -19.84 7.21 -7.20
C ARG A 64 -19.11 7.60 -5.91
N PHE A 65 -18.44 8.75 -5.94
CA PHE A 65 -17.83 9.29 -4.74
C PHE A 65 -18.89 9.57 -3.67
N GLY A 66 -18.54 9.35 -2.42
CA GLY A 66 -19.47 9.44 -1.31
C GLY A 66 -20.15 8.12 -0.92
N THR A 67 -20.10 7.09 -1.78
CA THR A 67 -20.64 5.77 -1.44
C THR A 67 -19.86 5.16 -0.28
N PRO A 68 -20.52 4.69 0.79
CA PRO A 68 -19.86 4.02 1.91
C PRO A 68 -19.16 2.72 1.45
N VAL A 69 -17.98 2.43 2.01
CA VAL A 69 -17.24 1.19 1.70
C VAL A 69 -18.04 -0.06 2.05
N ALA A 70 -18.87 -0.02 3.08
CA ALA A 70 -19.78 -1.12 3.46
C ALA A 70 -20.62 -1.61 2.27
N VAL A 71 -21.17 -0.69 1.47
CA VAL A 71 -22.00 -1.01 0.30
C VAL A 71 -21.20 -1.78 -0.76
N LEU A 72 -19.92 -1.43 -0.94
CA LEU A 72 -19.03 -2.13 -1.88
C LEU A 72 -18.75 -3.56 -1.40
N LEU A 73 -18.54 -3.70 -0.09
CA LEU A 73 -18.30 -5.02 0.51
C LEU A 73 -19.54 -5.92 0.40
N GLU A 74 -20.72 -5.38 0.69
CA GLU A 74 -21.99 -6.11 0.51
C GLU A 74 -22.17 -6.57 -0.95
N ALA A 75 -21.93 -5.69 -1.91
CA ALA A 75 -21.99 -6.01 -3.34
C ALA A 75 -20.98 -7.10 -3.74
N ALA A 76 -19.91 -7.29 -2.99
CA ALA A 76 -18.88 -8.30 -3.22
C ALA A 76 -19.06 -9.58 -2.37
N GLY A 77 -20.26 -9.80 -1.79
CA GLY A 77 -20.57 -10.99 -0.98
C GLY A 77 -20.45 -10.78 0.53
N GLY A 78 -20.26 -9.53 0.98
CA GLY A 78 -20.15 -9.19 2.40
C GLY A 78 -18.73 -9.32 2.96
N VAL A 79 -18.60 -9.00 4.24
CA VAL A 79 -17.34 -9.18 4.97
C VAL A 79 -17.28 -10.63 5.48
N PRO A 80 -16.19 -11.37 5.24
CA PRO A 80 -16.04 -12.72 5.76
C PRO A 80 -16.15 -12.78 7.27
N ALA A 81 -16.63 -13.92 7.80
CA ALA A 81 -16.70 -14.15 9.24
C ALA A 81 -15.29 -14.33 9.86
N GLY A 82 -15.15 -13.99 11.15
CA GLY A 82 -13.91 -14.13 11.91
C GLY A 82 -13.04 -12.88 11.90
N ASP A 83 -11.73 -13.07 12.14
CA ASP A 83 -10.77 -11.97 12.18
C ASP A 83 -10.54 -11.41 10.77
N VAL A 84 -10.92 -10.16 10.57
CA VAL A 84 -10.84 -9.48 9.27
C VAL A 84 -10.18 -8.13 9.43
N LYS A 85 -9.37 -7.77 8.44
CA LYS A 85 -8.82 -6.43 8.27
C LYS A 85 -9.18 -5.90 6.89
N VAL A 86 -9.88 -4.78 6.86
CA VAL A 86 -10.22 -4.09 5.62
C VAL A 86 -9.21 -2.98 5.37
N LEU A 87 -8.62 -2.97 4.18
CA LEU A 87 -7.66 -1.96 3.76
C LEU A 87 -8.25 -1.11 2.65
N ASN A 88 -8.14 0.21 2.78
CA ASN A 88 -8.34 1.13 1.67
C ASN A 88 -7.03 1.19 0.88
N GLY A 89 -7.00 0.51 -0.26
CA GLY A 89 -5.82 0.31 -1.10
C GLY A 89 -5.37 -1.14 -1.19
N GLY A 90 -4.19 -1.34 -1.76
CA GLY A 90 -3.55 -2.66 -1.89
C GLY A 90 -2.90 -3.15 -0.60
N PRO A 91 -2.45 -4.40 -0.56
CA PRO A 91 -1.89 -5.01 0.67
C PRO A 91 -0.58 -4.38 1.15
N MET A 92 0.20 -3.74 0.26
CA MET A 92 1.48 -3.11 0.62
C MET A 92 1.31 -1.70 1.21
N MET A 93 0.54 -0.83 0.53
CA MET A 93 0.44 0.59 0.86
C MET A 93 -0.95 0.99 1.38
N GLY A 94 -1.89 0.04 1.42
CA GLY A 94 -3.26 0.29 1.89
C GLY A 94 -3.32 0.58 3.39
N ARG A 95 -4.21 1.48 3.77
CA ARG A 95 -4.45 1.84 5.17
C ARG A 95 -5.60 1.03 5.74
N ALA A 96 -5.41 0.46 6.93
CA ALA A 96 -6.47 -0.25 7.64
C ALA A 96 -7.61 0.70 8.01
N MET A 97 -8.84 0.24 7.77
CA MET A 97 -10.07 0.98 8.06
C MET A 97 -10.71 0.45 9.33
N SER A 98 -11.02 1.35 10.26
CA SER A 98 -11.79 1.05 11.47
C SER A 98 -13.29 1.32 11.28
N ASN A 99 -13.65 2.15 10.29
CA ASN A 99 -15.03 2.53 10.02
C ASN A 99 -15.37 2.27 8.54
N LEU A 100 -16.24 1.32 8.28
CA LEU A 100 -16.71 0.96 6.95
C LEU A 100 -17.78 1.91 6.38
N ALA A 101 -18.33 2.81 7.21
CA ALA A 101 -19.18 3.90 6.74
C ALA A 101 -18.38 5.02 6.04
N SER A 102 -17.05 4.96 6.09
CA SER A 102 -16.18 5.90 5.38
C SER A 102 -16.51 5.91 3.88
N PRO A 103 -16.63 7.11 3.26
CA PRO A 103 -17.00 7.21 1.85
C PRO A 103 -15.83 6.88 0.92
N VAL A 104 -16.16 6.37 -0.25
CA VAL A 104 -15.22 6.28 -1.38
C VAL A 104 -14.86 7.70 -1.85
N VAL A 105 -13.56 7.99 -1.93
CA VAL A 105 -13.01 9.27 -2.39
C VAL A 105 -12.22 9.09 -3.68
N LYS A 106 -11.83 10.20 -4.32
CA LYS A 106 -11.09 10.19 -5.61
C LYS A 106 -9.80 9.34 -5.58
N GLY A 107 -9.14 9.23 -4.43
CA GLY A 107 -7.92 8.41 -4.26
C GLY A 107 -8.18 6.92 -4.04
N CYS A 108 -9.42 6.50 -3.78
CA CYS A 108 -9.75 5.10 -3.53
C CYS A 108 -9.78 4.30 -4.83
N SER A 109 -8.80 3.45 -5.07
CA SER A 109 -8.74 2.58 -6.25
C SER A 109 -9.04 1.11 -5.95
N GLY A 110 -9.06 0.73 -4.69
CA GLY A 110 -9.36 -0.63 -4.27
C GLY A 110 -9.60 -0.78 -2.78
N ILE A 111 -10.36 -1.79 -2.44
CA ILE A 111 -10.59 -2.25 -1.07
C ILE A 111 -10.10 -3.69 -0.99
N THR A 112 -9.15 -3.94 -0.11
CA THR A 112 -8.58 -5.27 0.11
C THR A 112 -9.03 -5.81 1.46
N VAL A 113 -9.59 -7.01 1.46
CA VAL A 113 -10.02 -7.70 2.67
C VAL A 113 -9.03 -8.82 2.99
N LEU A 114 -8.36 -8.70 4.12
CA LEU A 114 -7.49 -9.73 4.67
C LEU A 114 -8.25 -10.47 5.77
N GLY A 115 -8.21 -11.79 5.76
CA GLY A 115 -8.90 -12.62 6.75
C GLY A 115 -7.98 -13.68 7.38
N GLY A 116 -8.38 -14.20 8.53
CA GLY A 116 -7.63 -15.20 9.29
C GLY A 116 -6.23 -14.73 9.67
N ALA A 117 -5.23 -15.58 9.52
CA ALA A 117 -3.85 -15.27 9.88
C ALA A 117 -3.27 -14.01 9.20
N ALA A 118 -3.76 -13.66 7.99
CA ALA A 118 -3.32 -12.46 7.29
C ALA A 118 -3.92 -11.16 7.89
N ALA A 119 -5.02 -11.26 8.62
CA ALA A 119 -5.63 -10.13 9.31
C ALA A 119 -4.95 -9.82 10.65
N LEU A 120 -4.39 -10.85 11.27
CA LEU A 120 -3.73 -10.76 12.58
C LEU A 120 -2.25 -10.47 12.39
N ARG A 121 -1.71 -9.77 13.37
CA ARG A 121 -0.27 -9.63 13.54
C ARG A 121 0.18 -10.60 14.61
N GLY A 122 1.25 -11.35 14.35
CA GLY A 122 1.89 -12.19 15.32
C GLY A 122 2.44 -11.39 16.52
N ARG A 123 2.75 -12.07 17.59
CA ARG A 123 3.39 -11.46 18.76
C ARG A 123 4.88 -11.23 18.46
N GLU A 124 5.31 -10.00 18.63
CA GLU A 124 6.72 -9.64 18.48
C GLU A 124 7.60 -10.48 19.40
N SER A 125 8.66 -11.03 18.84
CA SER A 125 9.71 -11.76 19.56
C SER A 125 11.09 -11.18 19.24
N SER A 126 12.12 -11.70 19.93
CA SER A 126 13.49 -11.22 19.74
C SER A 126 14.02 -11.53 18.34
N CYS A 127 14.78 -10.61 17.76
CA CYS A 127 15.40 -10.79 16.46
C CYS A 127 16.36 -12.00 16.46
N ILE A 128 16.12 -12.96 15.59
CA ILE A 128 16.94 -14.17 15.41
C ILE A 128 18.10 -13.96 14.42
N LYS A 129 18.31 -12.73 13.93
CA LYS A 129 19.39 -12.37 12.99
C LYS A 129 19.42 -13.18 11.68
N CYS A 130 18.26 -13.55 11.14
CA CYS A 130 18.14 -14.39 9.95
C CYS A 130 18.35 -13.65 8.62
N ALA A 131 18.51 -12.33 8.63
CA ALA A 131 18.69 -11.44 7.48
C ALA A 131 17.55 -11.45 6.42
N LYS A 132 16.42 -12.13 6.63
CA LYS A 132 15.30 -12.14 5.68
C LYS A 132 14.79 -10.75 5.33
N CYS A 133 14.77 -9.83 6.29
CA CYS A 133 14.37 -8.44 6.06
C CYS A 133 15.33 -7.70 5.12
N VAL A 134 16.63 -7.99 5.18
CA VAL A 134 17.65 -7.42 4.27
C VAL A 134 17.46 -7.97 2.87
N SER A 135 17.34 -9.29 2.73
CA SER A 135 17.14 -9.95 1.42
C SER A 135 15.83 -9.53 0.75
N ALA A 136 14.79 -9.19 1.54
CA ALA A 136 13.49 -8.76 1.02
C ALA A 136 13.43 -7.26 0.71
N CYS A 137 14.43 -6.47 1.10
CA CYS A 137 14.41 -5.03 0.88
C CYS A 137 14.73 -4.71 -0.59
N PRO A 138 13.79 -4.11 -1.35
CA PRO A 138 14.03 -3.75 -2.75
C PRO A 138 15.04 -2.62 -2.92
N MET A 139 15.33 -1.88 -1.83
CA MET A 139 16.28 -0.77 -1.81
C MET A 139 17.65 -1.17 -1.25
N GLY A 140 17.87 -2.45 -0.91
CA GLY A 140 19.14 -2.93 -0.37
C GLY A 140 19.50 -2.40 1.03
N LEU A 141 18.51 -1.94 1.80
CA LEU A 141 18.71 -1.40 3.14
C LEU A 141 18.81 -2.51 4.21
N GLU A 142 19.21 -2.11 5.42
CA GLU A 142 19.26 -2.99 6.61
C GLU A 142 18.12 -2.69 7.60
N PRO A 143 16.87 -3.16 7.34
CA PRO A 143 15.70 -2.77 8.14
C PRO A 143 15.82 -3.12 9.62
N TYR A 144 16.46 -4.24 9.97
CA TYR A 144 16.66 -4.63 11.38
C TYR A 144 17.53 -3.62 12.15
N LEU A 145 18.57 -3.08 11.48
CA LEU A 145 19.46 -2.08 12.06
C LEU A 145 18.74 -0.74 12.19
N MET A 146 18.05 -0.33 11.12
CA MET A 146 17.26 0.90 11.10
C MET A 146 16.21 0.91 12.22
N ALA A 147 15.47 -0.19 12.42
CA ALA A 147 14.49 -0.32 13.49
C ALA A 147 15.16 -0.24 14.90
N LYS A 148 16.33 -0.83 15.05
CA LYS A 148 17.10 -0.78 16.31
C LYS A 148 17.59 0.64 16.63
N LEU A 149 18.09 1.36 15.64
CA LEU A 149 18.53 2.75 15.76
C LEU A 149 17.36 3.69 16.07
N SER A 150 16.25 3.52 15.35
CA SER A 150 15.01 4.28 15.57
C SER A 150 14.46 4.11 16.99
N ARG A 151 14.38 2.89 17.50
CA ARG A 151 13.93 2.60 18.87
C ARG A 151 14.82 3.25 19.94
N ARG A 152 16.10 3.44 19.62
CA ARG A 152 17.07 4.12 20.49
C ARG A 152 17.15 5.62 20.26
N LYS A 153 16.38 6.17 19.27
CA LYS A 153 16.39 7.58 18.88
C LYS A 153 17.76 8.08 18.42
N LEU A 154 18.56 7.21 17.81
CA LEU A 154 19.89 7.53 17.28
C LEU A 154 19.73 8.00 15.82
N TRP A 155 19.18 9.21 15.66
CA TRP A 155 18.74 9.73 14.36
C TRP A 155 19.87 9.95 13.38
N GLU A 156 21.01 10.48 13.82
CA GLU A 156 22.19 10.72 12.97
C GLU A 156 22.74 9.41 12.39
N LEU A 157 22.80 8.34 13.21
CA LEU A 157 23.22 7.01 12.74
C LEU A 157 22.17 6.41 11.81
N LEU A 158 20.89 6.64 12.06
CA LEU A 158 19.81 6.17 11.21
C LEU A 158 19.84 6.86 9.83
N GLU A 159 20.18 8.14 9.77
CA GLU A 159 20.36 8.86 8.52
C GLU A 159 21.59 8.34 7.74
N ALA A 160 22.69 8.04 8.44
CA ALA A 160 23.88 7.43 7.83
C ALA A 160 23.59 6.05 7.22
N GLU A 161 22.58 5.34 7.72
CA GLU A 161 22.09 4.07 7.15
C GLU A 161 21.07 4.26 6.00
N TRP A 162 21.01 5.45 5.41
CA TRP A 162 20.17 5.77 4.25
C TRP A 162 18.67 5.54 4.47
N VAL A 163 18.15 5.78 5.67
CA VAL A 163 16.73 5.58 6.00
C VAL A 163 15.79 6.32 5.05
N THR A 164 16.20 7.46 4.52
CA THR A 164 15.44 8.28 3.57
C THR A 164 15.22 7.59 2.21
N ASN A 165 16.00 6.55 1.89
CA ASN A 165 15.80 5.73 0.70
C ASN A 165 14.70 4.67 0.88
N CYS A 166 14.14 4.54 2.09
CA CYS A 166 13.06 3.59 2.34
C CYS A 166 11.79 4.01 1.61
N ILE A 167 11.26 3.12 0.77
CA ILE A 167 10.00 3.34 0.04
C ILE A 167 8.76 2.87 0.82
N GLU A 168 8.89 2.54 2.08
CA GLU A 168 7.81 2.12 2.99
C GLU A 168 6.96 0.95 2.45
N CYS A 169 7.55 0.05 1.67
CA CYS A 169 6.82 -1.05 1.03
C CYS A 169 6.37 -2.17 1.99
N GLY A 170 6.92 -2.25 3.22
CA GLY A 170 6.57 -3.25 4.23
C GLY A 170 7.07 -4.67 3.98
N CYS A 171 7.85 -4.93 2.91
CA CYS A 171 8.37 -6.27 2.60
C CYS A 171 9.21 -6.85 3.74
N CYS A 172 10.03 -6.03 4.38
CA CYS A 172 10.87 -6.44 5.52
C CYS A 172 10.04 -6.93 6.71
N GLN A 173 8.96 -6.22 7.04
CA GLN A 173 8.05 -6.61 8.11
C GLN A 173 7.28 -7.88 7.76
N PHE A 174 6.81 -8.01 6.52
CA PHE A 174 6.06 -9.17 6.05
C PHE A 174 6.87 -10.47 6.13
N THR A 175 8.16 -10.41 5.82
CA THR A 175 9.05 -11.59 5.85
C THR A 175 9.65 -11.90 7.20
N CYS A 176 9.44 -11.05 8.20
CA CYS A 176 10.06 -11.21 9.52
C CYS A 176 9.43 -12.37 10.31
N PRO A 177 10.15 -13.47 10.60
CA PRO A 177 9.61 -14.61 11.36
C PRO A 177 9.45 -14.31 12.85
N ALA A 178 9.96 -13.17 13.31
CA ALA A 178 9.84 -12.70 14.70
C ALA A 178 8.77 -11.61 14.85
N ASP A 179 7.97 -11.35 13.82
CA ASP A 179 6.90 -10.35 13.78
C ASP A 179 7.33 -8.94 14.25
N ILE A 180 8.60 -8.58 14.05
CA ILE A 180 9.14 -7.28 14.45
C ILE A 180 8.55 -6.20 13.53
N PRO A 181 8.05 -5.07 14.08
CA PRO A 181 7.64 -3.92 13.28
C PRO A 181 8.87 -3.19 12.74
N LEU A 182 9.20 -3.52 11.51
CA LEU A 182 10.35 -2.98 10.78
C LEU A 182 9.94 -1.80 9.89
#